data_20ff57816770db172b5f9466df7a0e27
#
_entry.id   20ff57816770db172b5f9466df7a0e27
#
_cell.length_a   1.000
_cell.length_b   1.000
_cell.length_c   1.000
_cell.angle_alpha   90.00
_cell.angle_beta   90.00
_cell.angle_gamma   90.00
#
_symmetry.space_group_name_H-M   'P 1'
#
loop_
_entity.id
_entity.type
_entity.pdbx_description
1 polymer ?
#
loop_
_entity_poly.entity_id
_entity_poly.type
_entity_poly.pdbx_seq_one_letter_code
_entity_poly.pdbx_strand_id
1 'polypeptide(L)'
;MMRRAGGFTLLEVLLATSLLAAALALGFATLRAAGATAQRGEALAERNERIRAVSDFLRRRIGGAQGIVFELDPATGASKRFEGDANTMRFVADLPDYLGRGGPHLHAIGVGRGADGALDLLVDFRMVQAGQVIAGSAAPTMNG
;
A
#
# COMPACT_ATOMS: atom_id res chain seq x y z
N MET A 1 53.88 -37.86 44.77
CA MET A 1 52.55 -38.19 44.22
C MET A 1 52.49 -37.72 42.76
N MET A 2 52.62 -38.61 41.80
CA MET A 2 52.51 -38.28 40.36
C MET A 2 51.03 -38.25 39.98
N ARG A 3 50.53 -37.09 39.60
CA ARG A 3 49.20 -36.93 38.97
C ARG A 3 49.24 -37.58 37.58
N ARG A 4 48.46 -38.66 37.40
CA ARG A 4 48.25 -39.26 36.11
C ARG A 4 47.53 -38.22 35.25
N ALA A 5 48.15 -37.74 34.17
CA ALA A 5 47.49 -36.96 33.12
C ALA A 5 46.54 -37.90 32.32
N GLY A 6 45.25 -37.84 32.57
CA GLY A 6 44.27 -38.56 31.77
C GLY A 6 44.16 -37.87 30.39
N GLY A 7 44.48 -38.58 29.31
CA GLY A 7 44.23 -38.10 27.94
C GLY A 7 42.76 -38.26 27.58
N PHE A 8 42.24 -37.37 26.74
CA PHE A 8 40.88 -37.47 26.18
C PHE A 8 40.71 -38.75 25.35
N THR A 9 39.60 -39.42 25.54
CA THR A 9 39.26 -40.58 24.72
C THR A 9 38.69 -40.15 23.37
N LEU A 10 38.91 -40.96 22.32
CA LEU A 10 38.36 -40.67 20.98
C LEU A 10 36.83 -40.58 21.02
N LEU A 11 36.18 -41.37 21.87
CA LEU A 11 34.73 -41.35 22.08
C LEU A 11 34.26 -40.02 22.68
N GLU A 12 35.00 -39.45 23.62
CA GLU A 12 34.66 -38.17 24.26
C GLU A 12 34.74 -37.01 23.26
N VAL A 13 35.74 -37.01 22.38
CA VAL A 13 35.86 -36.01 21.30
C VAL A 13 34.72 -36.16 20.28
N LEU A 14 34.38 -37.40 19.90
CA LEU A 14 33.24 -37.64 19.02
C LEU A 14 31.91 -37.19 19.63
N LEU A 15 31.72 -37.49 20.92
CA LEU A 15 30.50 -37.04 21.62
C LEU A 15 30.43 -35.52 21.72
N ALA A 16 31.54 -34.87 22.08
CA ALA A 16 31.61 -33.40 22.19
C ALA A 16 31.33 -32.71 20.84
N THR A 17 31.91 -33.18 19.74
CA THR A 17 31.70 -32.61 18.40
C THR A 17 30.28 -32.84 17.88
N SER A 18 29.67 -34.01 18.18
CA SER A 18 28.28 -34.28 17.79
C SER A 18 27.31 -33.41 18.57
N LEU A 19 27.51 -33.19 19.86
CA LEU A 19 26.69 -32.25 20.66
C LEU A 19 26.85 -30.80 20.19
N LEU A 20 28.08 -30.39 19.88
CA LEU A 20 28.34 -29.08 19.33
C LEU A 20 27.62 -28.87 17.99
N ALA A 21 27.70 -29.85 17.08
CA ALA A 21 27.01 -29.80 15.81
C ALA A 21 25.48 -29.71 15.97
N ALA A 22 24.90 -30.48 16.90
CA ALA A 22 23.49 -30.41 17.23
C ALA A 22 23.08 -29.04 17.79
N ALA A 23 23.88 -28.47 18.69
CA ALA A 23 23.61 -27.14 19.25
C ALA A 23 23.65 -26.04 18.18
N LEU A 24 24.64 -26.10 17.27
CA LEU A 24 24.74 -25.17 16.15
C LEU A 24 23.52 -25.29 15.18
N ALA A 25 23.12 -26.54 14.87
CA ALA A 25 21.96 -26.79 14.03
C ALA A 25 20.67 -26.20 14.62
N LEU A 26 20.43 -26.36 15.91
CA LEU A 26 19.32 -25.77 16.64
C LEU A 26 19.39 -24.23 16.66
N GLY A 27 20.58 -23.67 16.87
CA GLY A 27 20.80 -22.23 16.82
C GLY A 27 20.49 -21.64 15.46
N PHE A 28 20.92 -22.26 14.37
CA PHE A 28 20.58 -21.83 13.03
C PHE A 28 19.08 -21.96 12.71
N ALA A 29 18.43 -23.03 13.19
CA ALA A 29 16.99 -23.22 12.99
C ALA A 29 16.18 -22.11 13.68
N THR A 30 16.55 -21.71 14.89
CA THR A 30 15.88 -20.62 15.62
C THR A 30 16.08 -19.25 14.94
N LEU A 31 17.29 -18.95 14.46
CA LEU A 31 17.58 -17.73 13.73
C LEU A 31 16.78 -17.65 12.41
N ARG A 32 16.68 -18.75 11.67
CA ARG A 32 15.84 -18.82 10.47
C ARG A 32 14.36 -18.59 10.77
N ALA A 33 13.84 -19.22 11.82
CA ALA A 33 12.46 -19.05 12.23
C ALA A 33 12.16 -17.61 12.65
N ALA A 34 13.05 -16.97 13.39
CA ALA A 34 12.95 -15.56 13.77
C ALA A 34 12.96 -14.64 12.56
N GLY A 35 13.88 -14.85 11.60
CA GLY A 35 13.95 -14.07 10.36
C GLY A 35 12.69 -14.19 9.50
N ALA A 36 12.15 -15.40 9.35
CA ALA A 36 10.90 -15.63 8.60
C ALA A 36 9.68 -14.95 9.26
N THR A 37 9.65 -14.89 10.59
CA THR A 37 8.58 -14.20 11.33
C THR A 37 8.69 -12.69 11.18
N ALA A 38 9.91 -12.12 11.24
CA ALA A 38 10.14 -10.70 11.02
C ALA A 38 9.69 -10.25 9.61
N GLN A 39 10.10 -11.00 8.57
CA GLN A 39 9.70 -10.69 7.19
C GLN A 39 8.17 -10.70 6.97
N ARG A 40 7.47 -11.65 7.60
CA ARG A 40 5.99 -11.68 7.55
C ARG A 40 5.38 -10.48 8.27
N GLY A 41 5.96 -10.08 9.39
CA GLY A 41 5.53 -8.87 10.12
C GLY A 41 5.70 -7.60 9.30
N GLU A 42 6.85 -7.44 8.64
CA GLU A 42 7.14 -6.32 7.76
C GLU A 42 6.17 -6.24 6.56
N ALA A 43 5.91 -7.36 5.89
CA ALA A 43 4.97 -7.42 4.78
C ALA A 43 3.52 -7.05 5.20
N LEU A 44 3.09 -7.47 6.39
CA LEU A 44 1.79 -7.09 6.95
C LEU A 44 1.74 -5.61 7.32
N ALA A 45 2.81 -5.07 7.92
CA ALA A 45 2.90 -3.66 8.26
C ALA A 45 2.83 -2.77 7.00
N GLU A 46 3.59 -3.10 5.97
CA GLU A 46 3.59 -2.39 4.69
C GLU A 46 2.21 -2.38 4.03
N ARG A 47 1.53 -3.53 4.02
CA ARG A 47 0.15 -3.63 3.50
C ARG A 47 -0.82 -2.73 4.29
N ASN A 48 -0.71 -2.72 5.62
CA ASN A 48 -1.56 -1.89 6.47
C ASN A 48 -1.29 -0.40 6.29
N GLU A 49 -0.03 0.01 6.13
CA GLU A 49 0.34 1.39 5.82
C GLU A 49 -0.24 1.83 4.47
N ARG A 50 -0.15 1.00 3.45
CA ARG A 50 -0.72 1.28 2.13
C ARG A 50 -2.24 1.49 2.21
N ILE A 51 -2.96 0.62 2.91
CA ILE A 51 -4.41 0.75 3.12
C ILE A 51 -4.76 2.04 3.88
N ARG A 52 -3.99 2.38 4.91
CA ARG A 52 -4.18 3.63 5.67
C ARG A 52 -3.94 4.85 4.81
N ALA A 53 -2.87 4.89 4.04
CA ALA A 53 -2.54 5.99 3.14
C ALA A 53 -3.66 6.24 2.11
N VAL A 54 -4.18 5.19 1.49
CA VAL A 54 -5.32 5.26 0.56
C VAL A 54 -6.58 5.76 1.27
N SER A 55 -6.90 5.22 2.45
CA SER A 55 -8.08 5.63 3.22
C SER A 55 -8.00 7.10 3.63
N ASP A 56 -6.84 7.57 4.07
CA ASP A 56 -6.62 8.96 4.46
C ASP A 56 -6.66 9.90 3.24
N PHE A 57 -6.11 9.47 2.12
CA PHE A 57 -6.24 10.18 0.87
C PHE A 57 -7.71 10.37 0.48
N LEU A 58 -8.49 9.29 0.43
CA LEU A 58 -9.91 9.33 0.09
C LEU A 58 -10.69 10.21 1.06
N ARG A 59 -10.50 10.06 2.37
CA ARG A 59 -11.17 10.89 3.39
C ARG A 59 -10.92 12.37 3.18
N ARG A 60 -9.66 12.76 2.94
CA ARG A 60 -9.31 14.16 2.70
C ARG A 60 -9.93 14.68 1.41
N ARG A 61 -9.96 13.88 0.35
CA ARG A 61 -10.54 14.30 -0.95
C ARG A 61 -12.05 14.42 -0.86
N ILE A 62 -12.73 13.40 -0.31
CA ILE A 62 -14.18 13.42 -0.14
C ILE A 62 -14.61 14.51 0.85
N GLY A 63 -13.87 14.69 1.95
CA GLY A 63 -14.14 15.73 2.93
C GLY A 63 -13.98 17.16 2.38
N GLY A 64 -13.18 17.34 1.36
CA GLY A 64 -13.03 18.61 0.63
C GLY A 64 -13.97 18.74 -0.58
N ALA A 65 -14.94 17.85 -0.74
CA ALA A 65 -15.87 17.92 -1.86
C ALA A 65 -16.71 19.21 -1.85
N GLN A 66 -16.75 19.87 -2.98
CA GLN A 66 -17.48 21.12 -3.19
C GLN A 66 -18.77 20.84 -3.98
N GLY A 67 -19.84 21.55 -3.67
CA GLY A 67 -21.12 21.44 -4.39
C GLY A 67 -21.13 22.05 -5.79
N ILE A 68 -20.02 21.99 -6.51
CA ILE A 68 -19.87 22.55 -7.86
C ILE A 68 -20.47 21.57 -8.86
N VAL A 69 -21.33 22.09 -9.76
CA VAL A 69 -21.91 21.33 -10.87
C VAL A 69 -20.82 21.04 -11.90
N PHE A 70 -20.60 19.78 -12.20
CA PHE A 70 -19.63 19.36 -13.21
C PHE A 70 -20.29 18.78 -14.47
N GLU A 71 -21.57 18.42 -14.39
CA GLU A 71 -22.31 17.85 -15.53
C GLU A 71 -23.80 18.10 -15.34
N LEU A 72 -24.52 18.23 -16.47
CA LEU A 72 -25.97 18.20 -16.49
C LEU A 72 -26.44 16.87 -17.08
N ASP A 73 -27.38 16.23 -16.42
CA ASP A 73 -27.96 14.99 -16.92
C ASP A 73 -28.71 15.29 -18.24
N PRO A 74 -28.37 14.67 -19.38
CA PRO A 74 -28.93 14.97 -20.66
C PRO A 74 -30.42 14.59 -20.79
N ALA A 75 -30.91 13.67 -19.95
CA ALA A 75 -32.30 13.21 -20.00
C ALA A 75 -33.21 14.04 -19.11
N THR A 76 -32.73 14.51 -17.96
CA THR A 76 -33.55 15.21 -16.96
C THR A 76 -33.16 16.66 -16.75
N GLY A 77 -32.01 17.11 -17.25
CA GLY A 77 -31.47 18.43 -17.00
C GLY A 77 -30.96 18.61 -15.56
N ALA A 78 -30.94 17.54 -14.73
CA ALA A 78 -30.52 17.61 -13.35
C ALA A 78 -29.03 17.91 -13.22
N SER A 79 -28.69 18.78 -12.27
CA SER A 79 -27.28 19.16 -12.01
C SER A 79 -26.56 18.08 -11.23
N LYS A 80 -25.50 17.51 -11.80
CA LYS A 80 -24.62 16.55 -11.11
C LYS A 80 -23.52 17.29 -10.37
N ARG A 81 -23.47 17.15 -9.05
CA ARG A 81 -22.45 17.70 -8.15
C ARG A 81 -21.66 16.59 -7.45
N PHE A 82 -22.26 15.42 -7.32
CA PHE A 82 -21.69 14.19 -6.83
C PHE A 82 -22.35 13.04 -7.56
N GLU A 83 -21.56 12.09 -7.99
CA GLU A 83 -22.02 10.85 -8.60
C GLU A 83 -21.21 9.71 -7.98
N GLY A 84 -21.87 8.62 -7.61
CA GLY A 84 -21.19 7.46 -7.06
C GLY A 84 -21.99 6.20 -7.27
N ASP A 85 -21.29 5.13 -7.58
CA ASP A 85 -21.80 3.76 -7.67
C ASP A 85 -20.90 2.79 -6.88
N ALA A 86 -21.07 1.48 -7.10
CA ALA A 86 -20.29 0.47 -6.39
C ALA A 86 -18.77 0.50 -6.68
N ASN A 87 -18.35 1.03 -7.83
CA ASN A 87 -16.98 0.95 -8.33
C ASN A 87 -16.36 2.31 -8.66
N THR A 88 -17.19 3.34 -8.81
CA THR A 88 -16.73 4.66 -9.23
C THR A 88 -17.36 5.77 -8.40
N MET A 89 -16.64 6.88 -8.26
CA MET A 89 -17.20 8.12 -7.72
C MET A 89 -16.61 9.34 -8.46
N ARG A 90 -17.45 10.38 -8.62
CA ARG A 90 -17.08 11.64 -9.26
C ARG A 90 -17.57 12.80 -8.40
N PHE A 91 -16.69 13.73 -8.09
CA PHE A 91 -17.00 14.95 -7.33
C PHE A 91 -15.95 16.02 -7.59
N VAL A 92 -16.26 17.26 -7.29
CA VAL A 92 -15.31 18.37 -7.39
C VAL A 92 -14.70 18.66 -6.02
N ALA A 93 -13.40 18.77 -5.98
CA ALA A 93 -12.64 19.21 -4.80
C ALA A 93 -11.38 19.96 -5.23
N ASP A 94 -10.80 20.76 -4.33
CA ASP A 94 -9.55 21.44 -4.62
C ASP A 94 -8.39 20.44 -4.74
N LEU A 95 -7.59 20.63 -5.78
CA LEU A 95 -6.35 19.90 -5.96
C LEU A 95 -5.22 20.65 -5.22
N PRO A 96 -4.38 19.97 -4.42
CA PRO A 96 -3.22 20.59 -3.81
C PRO A 96 -2.24 21.12 -4.86
N ASP A 97 -1.59 22.23 -4.55
CA ASP A 97 -0.65 22.90 -5.47
C ASP A 97 0.52 22.00 -5.90
N TYR A 98 0.92 21.03 -5.07
CA TYR A 98 1.97 20.08 -5.42
C TYR A 98 1.56 19.02 -6.46
N LEU A 99 0.26 18.85 -6.73
CA LEU A 99 -0.26 17.95 -7.77
C LEU A 99 -0.66 18.69 -9.05
N GLY A 100 -0.60 20.03 -9.06
CA GLY A 100 -0.99 20.82 -10.21
C GLY A 100 -1.12 22.31 -9.91
N ARG A 101 -1.93 23.02 -10.69
CA ARG A 101 -2.12 24.48 -10.51
C ARG A 101 -3.06 24.87 -9.38
N GLY A 102 -3.46 23.91 -8.53
CA GLY A 102 -4.46 24.14 -7.49
C GLY A 102 -5.87 24.42 -8.04
N GLY A 103 -6.80 24.75 -7.13
CA GLY A 103 -8.18 25.08 -7.47
C GLY A 103 -9.09 23.87 -7.71
N PRO A 104 -10.36 24.11 -8.12
CA PRO A 104 -11.37 23.08 -8.23
C PRO A 104 -11.10 22.13 -9.40
N HIS A 105 -11.02 20.85 -9.08
CA HIS A 105 -10.83 19.76 -10.04
C HIS A 105 -11.93 18.72 -9.87
N LEU A 106 -12.42 18.18 -10.99
CA LEU A 106 -13.23 16.98 -10.99
C LEU A 106 -12.32 15.79 -10.65
N HIS A 107 -12.61 15.14 -9.55
CA HIS A 107 -12.01 13.90 -9.13
C HIS A 107 -12.88 12.75 -9.64
N ALA A 108 -12.34 11.92 -10.50
CA ALA A 108 -12.93 10.66 -10.91
C ALA A 108 -12.10 9.53 -10.30
N ILE A 109 -12.68 8.82 -9.35
CA ILE A 109 -12.02 7.75 -8.62
C ILE A 109 -12.75 6.45 -8.95
N GLY A 110 -12.02 5.44 -9.35
CA GLY A 110 -12.57 4.15 -9.71
C GLY A 110 -11.71 3.00 -9.23
N VAL A 111 -12.29 1.81 -9.19
CA VAL A 111 -11.59 0.56 -8.91
C VAL A 111 -11.45 -0.21 -10.21
N GLY A 112 -10.23 -0.52 -10.59
CA GLY A 112 -9.91 -1.31 -11.77
C GLY A 112 -9.06 -2.53 -11.42
N ARG A 113 -8.78 -3.37 -12.40
CA ARG A 113 -7.82 -4.46 -12.25
C ARG A 113 -6.51 -4.06 -12.92
N GLY A 114 -5.44 -4.17 -12.16
CA GLY A 114 -4.08 -4.02 -12.67
C GLY A 114 -3.66 -5.17 -13.61
N ALA A 115 -2.51 -5.03 -14.23
CA ALA A 115 -1.94 -6.04 -15.12
C ALA A 115 -1.64 -7.37 -14.42
N ASP A 116 -1.41 -7.34 -13.12
CA ASP A 116 -1.20 -8.50 -12.23
C ASP A 116 -2.52 -9.13 -11.72
N GLY A 117 -3.67 -8.57 -12.10
CA GLY A 117 -5.00 -8.99 -11.65
C GLY A 117 -5.39 -8.48 -10.27
N ALA A 118 -4.54 -7.72 -9.59
CA ALA A 118 -4.87 -7.04 -8.34
C ALA A 118 -5.89 -5.91 -8.57
N LEU A 119 -6.57 -5.50 -7.49
CA LEU A 119 -7.48 -4.36 -7.55
C LEU A 119 -6.68 -3.08 -7.31
N ASP A 120 -6.70 -2.20 -8.30
CA ASP A 120 -6.06 -0.89 -8.27
C ASP A 120 -7.07 0.23 -8.09
N LEU A 121 -6.68 1.26 -7.34
CA LEU A 121 -7.42 2.51 -7.27
C LEU A 121 -6.96 3.42 -8.42
N LEU A 122 -7.86 3.68 -9.35
CA LEU A 122 -7.64 4.58 -10.48
C LEU A 122 -8.15 5.97 -10.09
N VAL A 123 -7.31 6.99 -10.27
CA VAL A 123 -7.67 8.38 -9.96
C VAL A 123 -7.36 9.27 -11.15
N ASP A 124 -8.36 10.01 -11.62
CA ASP A 124 -8.22 11.01 -12.68
C ASP A 124 -8.63 12.40 -12.15
N PHE A 125 -7.88 13.42 -12.53
CA PHE A 125 -8.15 14.80 -12.15
C PHE A 125 -8.32 15.67 -13.39
N ARG A 126 -9.43 16.39 -13.46
CA ARG A 126 -9.71 17.33 -14.55
C ARG A 126 -10.08 18.69 -14.00
N MET A 127 -9.45 19.74 -14.49
CA MET A 127 -9.77 21.11 -14.05
C MET A 127 -11.23 21.46 -14.39
N VAL A 128 -11.92 22.08 -13.45
CA VAL A 128 -13.26 22.64 -13.64
C VAL A 128 -13.15 24.15 -13.72
N GLN A 129 -13.57 24.73 -14.84
CA GLN A 129 -13.58 26.17 -15.03
C GLN A 129 -14.99 26.62 -15.40
N ALA A 130 -15.56 27.53 -14.61
CA ALA A 130 -16.89 28.11 -14.83
C ALA A 130 -18.02 27.08 -15.10
N GLY A 131 -18.03 25.94 -14.39
CA GLY A 131 -19.03 24.88 -14.54
C GLY A 131 -18.83 23.97 -15.75
N GLN A 132 -17.73 24.09 -16.47
CA GLN A 132 -17.33 23.18 -17.55
C GLN A 132 -16.07 22.38 -17.16
N VAL A 133 -16.07 21.10 -17.48
CA VAL A 133 -14.90 20.24 -17.33
C VAL A 133 -14.00 20.43 -18.54
N ILE A 134 -12.80 20.98 -18.31
CA ILE A 134 -11.79 21.09 -19.36
C ILE A 134 -11.08 19.75 -19.48
N ALA A 135 -11.11 19.15 -20.66
CA ALA A 135 -10.32 17.96 -20.99
C ALA A 135 -8.83 18.32 -20.90
N GLY A 136 -8.20 18.00 -19.78
CA GLY A 136 -6.79 18.27 -19.52
C GLY A 136 -6.07 16.96 -19.26
N SER A 137 -4.88 16.88 -19.83
CA SER A 137 -3.79 15.91 -19.63
C SER A 137 -4.07 14.80 -18.63
N ALA A 138 -3.97 13.57 -19.09
CA ALA A 138 -4.01 12.35 -18.27
C ALA A 138 -3.12 12.49 -17.03
N ALA A 139 -3.69 12.23 -15.87
CA ALA A 139 -2.95 12.16 -14.63
C ALA A 139 -1.97 10.98 -14.66
N PRO A 140 -0.80 11.10 -14.02
CA PRO A 140 0.14 10.01 -13.92
C PRO A 140 -0.50 8.85 -13.14
N THR A 141 -0.51 7.68 -13.73
CA THR A 141 -0.79 6.41 -13.06
C THR A 141 0.23 6.24 -11.94
N MET A 142 -0.21 6.28 -10.70
CA MET A 142 0.64 5.89 -9.57
C MET A 142 0.72 4.36 -9.56
N ASN A 143 1.69 3.83 -10.30
CA ASN A 143 2.16 2.46 -10.11
C ASN A 143 3.03 2.48 -8.84
N GLY A 144 2.61 1.77 -7.82
CA GLY A 144 3.37 1.47 -6.63
C GLY A 144 3.51 -0.02 -6.41
#